data_c806df43e426a1c135e3b15248d2ff90
#
_entry.id   c806df43e426a1c135e3b15248d2ff90
#
_cell.length_a   1.000
_cell.length_b   1.000
_cell.length_c   1.000
_cell.angle_alpha   90.00
_cell.angle_beta   90.00
_cell.angle_gamma   90.00
#
_symmetry.space_group_name_H-M   'P 1'
#
loop_
_entity.id
_entity.type
_entity.pdbx_description
1 polymer ?
#
loop_
_entity_poly.entity_id
_entity_poly.type
_entity_poly.pdbx_seq_one_letter_code
_entity_poly.pdbx_strand_id
1 'polypeptide(L)' 'MADLTITVVINDTDQKIMKNDLLDLDKWVQDAVDGKNNNCWKRFRQEWTTKLMDDETFTDPIPSNKTDFVNLVTARSDYK' A
#
# COMPACT_ATOMS: atom_id res chain seq x y z
N MET A 1 1.55 -3.70 -14.90
CA MET A 1 1.24 -4.61 -13.79
C MET A 1 -0.26 -4.69 -13.59
N ALA A 2 -0.79 -5.86 -13.37
CA ALA A 2 -2.24 -6.04 -13.21
C ALA A 2 -2.68 -5.68 -11.78
N ASP A 3 -3.88 -5.13 -11.67
CA ASP A 3 -4.49 -4.89 -10.37
C ASP A 3 -4.86 -6.22 -9.70
N LEU A 4 -4.79 -6.24 -8.39
CA LEU A 4 -5.23 -7.37 -7.58
C LEU A 4 -6.64 -7.09 -7.06
N THR A 5 -7.59 -7.96 -7.42
CA THR A 5 -8.95 -7.90 -6.90
C THR A 5 -9.10 -8.95 -5.80
N ILE A 6 -9.53 -8.50 -4.62
CA ILE A 6 -9.76 -9.37 -3.46
C ILE A 6 -11.24 -9.35 -3.12
N THR A 7 -11.84 -10.53 -3.02
CA THR A 7 -13.24 -10.67 -2.64
C THR A 7 -13.34 -11.00 -1.16
N VAL A 8 -14.10 -10.19 -0.43
CA VAL A 8 -14.41 -10.43 0.98
C VAL A 8 -15.88 -10.82 1.07
N VAL A 9 -16.14 -11.96 1.73
CA VAL A 9 -17.51 -12.46 1.91
C VAL A 9 -17.95 -12.19 3.35
N ILE A 10 -19.05 -11.48 3.48
CA ILE A 10 -19.68 -11.20 4.78
C ILE A 10 -21.08 -11.83 4.73
N ASN A 11 -21.35 -12.77 5.62
CA ASN A 11 -22.65 -13.45 5.62
C ASN A 11 -23.79 -12.48 5.98
N ASP A 12 -25.03 -12.89 5.72
CA ASP A 12 -26.20 -12.03 5.89
C ASP A 12 -26.35 -11.53 7.33
N THR A 13 -26.14 -12.37 8.31
CA THR A 13 -26.25 -12.01 9.74
C THR A 13 -25.21 -10.95 10.09
N ASP A 14 -23.96 -11.15 9.70
CA ASP A 14 -22.88 -10.23 10.01
C ASP A 14 -23.05 -8.91 9.28
N GLN A 15 -23.59 -8.91 8.05
CA GLN A 15 -23.93 -7.67 7.34
C GLN A 15 -24.93 -6.83 8.14
N LYS A 16 -25.95 -7.47 8.69
CA LYS A 16 -26.95 -6.77 9.50
C LYS A 16 -26.36 -6.16 10.76
N ILE A 17 -25.45 -6.89 11.40
CA ILE A 17 -24.74 -6.39 12.59
C ILE A 17 -23.90 -5.17 12.23
N MET A 18 -23.10 -5.26 11.17
CA MET A 18 -22.20 -4.19 10.78
C MET A 18 -22.96 -2.95 10.31
N LYS A 19 -24.06 -3.13 9.60
CA LYS A 19 -24.88 -2.02 9.11
C LYS A 19 -25.57 -1.24 10.23
N ASN A 20 -25.68 -1.80 11.42
CA ASN A 20 -26.16 -1.08 12.57
C ASN A 20 -25.22 0.07 12.96
N ASP A 21 -23.91 -0.11 12.79
CA ASP A 21 -22.92 0.90 13.15
C ASP A 21 -22.43 1.70 11.93
N LEU A 22 -22.45 1.09 10.74
CA LEU A 22 -21.86 1.66 9.54
C LEU A 22 -22.94 2.03 8.53
N LEU A 23 -22.93 3.26 8.06
CA LEU A 23 -23.90 3.73 7.06
C LEU A 23 -23.62 3.14 5.67
N ASP A 24 -22.36 2.98 5.32
CA ASP A 24 -21.94 2.46 4.02
C ASP A 24 -20.81 1.46 4.24
N LEU A 25 -21.17 0.17 4.21
CA LEU A 25 -20.22 -0.90 4.46
C LEU A 25 -19.14 -1.00 3.37
N ASP A 26 -19.55 -0.84 2.11
CA ASP A 26 -18.63 -0.90 0.98
C ASP A 26 -17.56 0.19 1.10
N LYS A 27 -18.00 1.40 1.42
CA LYS A 27 -17.09 2.53 1.60
C LYS A 27 -16.15 2.30 2.79
N TRP A 28 -16.66 1.76 3.89
CA TRP A 28 -15.85 1.48 5.06
C TRP A 28 -14.72 0.50 4.73
N VAL A 29 -15.02 -0.58 4.01
CA VAL A 29 -14.03 -1.57 3.60
C VAL A 29 -12.98 -0.93 2.70
N GLN A 30 -13.42 -0.14 1.70
CA GLN A 30 -12.49 0.52 0.79
C GLN A 30 -11.59 1.52 1.54
N ASP A 31 -12.15 2.30 2.44
CA ASP A 31 -11.39 3.27 3.22
C ASP A 31 -10.37 2.58 4.15
N ALA A 32 -10.71 1.42 4.71
CA ALA A 32 -9.78 0.64 5.53
C ALA A 32 -8.59 0.14 4.71
N VAL A 33 -8.84 -0.35 3.50
CA VAL A 33 -7.78 -0.79 2.58
C VAL A 33 -6.90 0.38 2.18
N ASP A 34 -7.51 1.50 1.80
CA ASP A 34 -6.77 2.71 1.39
C ASP A 34 -5.92 3.26 2.53
N GLY A 35 -6.44 3.26 3.75
CA GLY A 35 -5.71 3.69 4.93
C GLY A 35 -4.51 2.79 5.21
N LYS A 36 -4.67 1.49 5.12
CA LYS A 36 -3.58 0.53 5.30
C LYS A 36 -2.52 0.68 4.22
N ASN A 37 -2.95 0.84 2.97
CA ASN A 37 -2.05 1.07 1.85
C ASN A 37 -1.22 2.33 2.06
N ASN A 38 -1.84 3.41 2.51
CA ASN A 38 -1.16 4.66 2.78
C ASN A 38 -0.10 4.50 3.87
N ASN A 39 -0.40 3.77 4.94
CA ASN A 39 0.56 3.48 6.00
C ASN A 39 1.73 2.61 5.51
N CYS A 40 1.44 1.62 4.68
CA CYS A 40 2.47 0.79 4.06
C CYS A 40 3.38 1.62 3.15
N TRP A 41 2.80 2.53 2.38
CA TRP A 41 3.55 3.43 1.51
C TRP A 41 4.50 4.34 2.30
N LYS A 42 4.04 4.91 3.41
CA LYS A 42 4.88 5.77 4.25
C LYS A 42 6.10 5.01 4.78
N ARG A 43 5.89 3.76 5.25
CA ARG A 43 6.99 2.91 5.74
C ARG A 43 7.94 2.53 4.63
N PHE A 44 7.41 2.13 3.49
CA PHE A 44 8.20 1.78 2.30
C PHE A 44 9.09 2.92 1.88
N ARG A 45 8.52 4.12 1.75
CA ARG A 45 9.26 5.31 1.33
C ARG A 45 10.37 5.67 2.33
N GLN A 46 10.06 5.65 3.62
CA GLN A 46 11.04 5.97 4.66
C GLN A 46 12.18 4.96 4.69
N GLU A 47 11.86 3.68 4.67
CA GLU A 47 12.84 2.60 4.73
C GLU A 47 13.78 2.65 3.53
N TRP A 48 13.23 2.73 2.33
CA TRP A 48 14.04 2.65 1.11
C TRP A 48 14.74 3.96 0.78
N THR A 49 14.19 5.12 1.16
CA THR A 49 14.91 6.38 1.04
C THR A 49 16.19 6.31 1.87
N THR A 50 16.11 5.84 3.10
CA THR A 50 17.29 5.68 3.97
C THR A 50 18.30 4.72 3.37
N LYS A 51 17.86 3.56 2.89
CA LYS A 51 18.76 2.57 2.28
C LYS A 51 19.44 3.09 1.03
N LEU A 52 18.72 3.83 0.18
CA LEU A 52 19.29 4.40 -1.04
C LEU A 52 20.31 5.48 -0.72
N MET A 53 20.05 6.31 0.30
CA MET A 53 20.99 7.36 0.71
C MET A 53 22.25 6.78 1.35
N ASP A 54 22.13 5.64 2.02
CA ASP A 54 23.27 4.97 2.63
C ASP A 54 24.08 4.11 1.64
N ASP A 55 23.55 3.84 0.46
CA ASP A 55 24.18 3.04 -0.57
C ASP A 55 25.12 3.91 -1.42
N GLU A 56 26.42 3.76 -1.21
CA GLU A 56 27.43 4.54 -1.92
C GLU A 56 27.46 4.24 -3.41
N THR A 57 26.94 3.09 -3.83
CA THR A 57 26.90 2.70 -5.25
C THR A 57 25.70 3.28 -5.98
N PHE A 58 24.70 3.77 -5.25
CA PHE A 58 23.52 4.41 -5.82
C PHE A 58 23.79 5.89 -6.04
N THR A 59 23.93 6.28 -7.29
CA THR A 59 24.27 7.65 -7.67
C THR A 59 23.15 8.37 -8.42
N ASP A 60 22.08 7.67 -8.77
CA ASP A 60 20.95 8.25 -9.49
C ASP A 60 20.05 9.07 -8.57
N PRO A 61 19.32 10.05 -9.11
CA PRO A 61 18.33 10.78 -8.32
C PRO A 61 17.23 9.85 -7.79
N ILE A 62 16.76 10.14 -6.57
CA ILE A 62 15.64 9.41 -5.99
C ILE A 62 14.35 10.00 -6.57
N PRO A 63 13.49 9.21 -7.25
CA PRO A 63 12.25 9.73 -7.81
C PRO A 63 11.30 10.25 -6.73
N SER A 64 10.63 11.36 -6.99
CA SER A 64 9.58 11.89 -6.12
C SER A 64 8.22 11.28 -6.43
N ASN A 65 8.04 10.72 -7.63
CA ASN A 65 6.81 10.06 -8.04
C ASN A 65 6.71 8.67 -7.40
N LYS A 66 5.55 8.37 -6.83
CA LYS A 66 5.33 7.10 -6.12
C LYS A 66 5.59 5.89 -7.00
N THR A 67 5.04 5.87 -8.20
CA THR A 67 5.17 4.74 -9.13
C THR A 67 6.62 4.53 -9.53
N ASP A 68 7.32 5.60 -9.87
CA ASP A 68 8.73 5.53 -10.28
C ASP A 68 9.62 5.09 -9.11
N PHE A 69 9.34 5.59 -7.91
CA PHE A 69 10.07 5.18 -6.70
C PHE A 69 9.91 3.68 -6.43
N VAL A 70 8.67 3.19 -6.47
CA VAL A 70 8.38 1.77 -6.25
C VAL A 70 9.05 0.89 -7.31
N ASN A 71 8.98 1.31 -8.58
CA ASN A 71 9.61 0.57 -9.67
C ASN A 71 11.13 0.53 -9.52
N LEU A 72 11.74 1.63 -9.11
CA LEU A 72 13.18 1.68 -8.86
C LEU A 72 13.58 0.67 -7.78
N VAL A 73 12.86 0.67 -6.66
CA VAL A 73 13.17 -0.19 -5.52
C VAL A 73 12.94 -1.66 -5.85
N THR A 74 11.81 -1.99 -6.45
CA THR A 74 11.45 -3.39 -6.73
C THR A 74 12.32 -4.02 -7.81
N ALA A 75 13.00 -3.21 -8.63
CA ALA A 75 13.95 -3.69 -9.61
C ALA A 75 15.34 -4.00 -9.02
N ARG A 76 15.59 -3.62 -7.78
CA ARG A 76 16.89 -3.85 -7.12
C ARG A 76 17.05 -5.32 -6.73
N SER A 77 18.31 -5.78 -6.78
CA SER A 77 18.64 -7.16 -6.40
C SER A 77 18.45 -7.42 -4.90
N ASP A 78 18.50 -6.38 -4.07
CA ASP A 78 18.33 -6.48 -2.61
C ASP A 78 16.88 -6.32 -2.16
N TYR A 79 15.95 -6.12 -3.09
CA TYR A 79 14.52 -6.14 -2.78
C TYR A 79 14.05 -7.58 -2.57
N LYS A 80 13.12 -7.78 -1.68
CA LYS A 80 12.60 -9.09 -1.25
C LYS A 80 12.20 -10.02 -2.38
#